data_3e6f0b35b70d7849b42065e92f1b3350
#
_entry.id   3e6f0b35b70d7849b42065e92f1b3350
#
_cell.length_a   1.000
_cell.length_b   1.000
_cell.length_c   1.000
_cell.angle_alpha   90.00
_cell.angle_beta   90.00
_cell.angle_gamma   90.00
#
_symmetry.space_group_name_H-M   'P 1'
#
loop_
_entity.id
_entity.type
_entity.pdbx_description
1 polymer ?
#
loop_
_entity_poly.entity_id
_entity_poly.type
_entity_poly.pdbx_seq_one_letter_code
_entity_poly.pdbx_strand_id
1 'polypeptide(L)'
;MCIRDSDVGEALAAVGHARTAALIDPEPARLDAYAVPGGPAWENDRDLLRRLTDEGFAFSGLEVTVEQAGPARRAGDDALRVDAVLRTSAHTVLDRAGRVAAHREATAEEVVLVLRSGHGEGPEGRDGGAAGRTWRVETVDPR
;
A
#
# COMPACT_ATOMS: atom_id res chain seq x y z
N MET A 1 0.68 6.71 24.24
CA MET A 1 -0.59 6.80 23.52
C MET A 1 -0.88 5.51 22.82
N CYS A 2 -2.03 4.97 23.02
CA CYS A 2 -2.40 3.71 22.37
C CYS A 2 -3.07 4.00 21.06
N ILE A 3 -2.72 3.22 20.05
CA ILE A 3 -3.42 3.31 18.79
C ILE A 3 -4.51 2.25 18.80
N ARG A 4 -5.67 2.62 18.29
CA ARG A 4 -6.78 1.70 18.26
C ARG A 4 -6.66 0.75 17.10
N ASP A 5 -7.13 -0.48 17.31
CA ASP A 5 -7.14 -1.44 16.21
C ASP A 5 -7.96 -0.95 15.05
N SER A 6 -9.06 -0.23 15.31
CA SER A 6 -9.87 0.30 14.22
C SER A 6 -9.09 1.32 13.39
N ASP A 7 -8.23 2.11 14.03
CA ASP A 7 -7.41 3.07 13.29
C ASP A 7 -6.40 2.37 12.41
N VAL A 8 -5.82 1.28 12.92
CA VAL A 8 -4.88 0.48 12.12
C VAL A 8 -5.61 -0.14 10.94
N GLY A 9 -6.80 -0.70 11.19
CA GLY A 9 -7.59 -1.29 10.11
C GLY A 9 -7.92 -0.29 9.03
N GLU A 10 -8.28 0.93 9.41
CA GLU A 10 -8.56 1.97 8.43
C GLU A 10 -7.31 2.34 7.65
N ALA A 11 -6.17 2.42 8.34
CA ALA A 11 -4.92 2.74 7.67
C ALA A 11 -4.56 1.67 6.64
N LEU A 12 -4.73 0.40 7.01
CA LEU A 12 -4.43 -0.69 6.09
C LEU A 12 -5.39 -0.70 4.91
N ALA A 13 -6.67 -0.43 5.15
CA ALA A 13 -7.64 -0.35 4.07
C ALA A 13 -7.28 0.78 3.10
N ALA A 14 -6.84 1.91 3.63
CA ALA A 14 -6.44 3.03 2.80
C ALA A 14 -5.20 2.69 1.97
N VAL A 15 -4.25 1.97 2.55
CA VAL A 15 -3.06 1.53 1.82
C VAL A 15 -3.46 0.63 0.66
N GLY A 16 -4.32 -0.35 0.92
CA GLY A 16 -4.76 -1.25 -0.14
C GLY A 16 -5.48 -0.52 -1.26
N HIS A 17 -6.34 0.40 -0.90
CA HIS A 17 -7.09 1.18 -1.88
C HIS A 17 -6.16 2.05 -2.73
N ALA A 18 -5.23 2.72 -2.07
CA ALA A 18 -4.29 3.60 -2.78
C ALA A 18 -3.35 2.81 -3.69
N ARG A 19 -2.91 1.64 -3.23
CA ARG A 19 -2.05 0.80 -4.04
C ARG A 19 -2.80 0.27 -5.26
N THR A 20 -4.05 -0.11 -5.08
CA THR A 20 -4.88 -0.55 -6.20
C THR A 20 -4.95 0.55 -7.25
N ALA A 21 -5.21 1.78 -6.84
CA ALA A 21 -5.29 2.90 -7.76
C ALA A 21 -3.96 3.12 -8.49
N ALA A 22 -2.84 3.00 -7.78
CA ALA A 22 -1.53 3.19 -8.38
C ALA A 22 -1.21 2.12 -9.42
N LEU A 23 -1.63 0.89 -9.17
CA LEU A 23 -1.34 -0.20 -10.10
C LEU A 23 -2.25 -0.17 -11.32
N ILE A 24 -3.49 0.29 -11.15
CA ILE A 24 -4.42 0.38 -12.27
C ILE A 24 -4.06 1.55 -13.18
N ASP A 25 -3.62 2.66 -12.58
CA ASP A 25 -3.23 3.84 -13.34
C ASP A 25 -1.80 4.19 -12.92
N PRO A 26 -0.80 3.57 -13.52
CA PRO A 26 0.58 3.67 -13.05
C PRO A 26 1.14 5.08 -13.17
N GLU A 27 1.15 5.77 -12.06
CA GLU A 27 1.76 7.08 -11.96
C GLU A 27 2.62 7.11 -10.71
N PRO A 28 3.92 7.40 -10.83
CA PRO A 28 4.80 7.38 -9.66
C PRO A 28 4.35 8.30 -8.53
N ALA A 29 3.68 9.39 -8.86
CA ALA A 29 3.22 10.30 -7.81
C ALA A 29 2.20 9.65 -6.87
N ARG A 30 1.52 8.62 -7.33
CA ARG A 30 0.53 7.94 -6.49
C ARG A 30 1.16 7.12 -5.39
N LEU A 31 2.45 6.78 -5.54
CA LEU A 31 3.15 6.00 -4.53
C LEU A 31 3.24 6.76 -3.21
N ASP A 32 3.36 8.07 -3.27
CA ASP A 32 3.51 8.87 -2.06
C ASP A 32 2.27 8.84 -1.19
N ALA A 33 1.14 8.42 -1.74
CA ALA A 33 -0.09 8.35 -0.97
C ALA A 33 -0.07 7.22 0.05
N TYR A 34 0.69 6.16 -0.19
CA TYR A 34 0.65 5.01 0.70
C TYR A 34 2.01 4.48 1.10
N ALA A 35 3.09 4.94 0.48
CA ALA A 35 4.43 4.44 0.77
C ALA A 35 5.35 5.60 1.13
N VAL A 36 6.30 5.32 2.02
CA VAL A 36 7.27 6.33 2.43
C VAL A 36 8.21 6.59 1.26
N PRO A 37 8.29 7.82 0.76
CA PRO A 37 9.14 8.10 -0.39
C PRO A 37 10.59 7.72 -0.12
N GLY A 38 11.18 6.99 -1.03
CA GLY A 38 12.56 6.53 -0.88
C GLY A 38 12.72 5.29 -0.04
N GLY A 39 11.66 4.80 0.58
CA GLY A 39 11.74 3.58 1.38
C GLY A 39 11.66 2.33 0.51
N PRO A 40 11.93 1.16 1.11
CA PRO A 40 11.95 -0.09 0.34
C PRO A 40 10.65 -0.42 -0.37
N ALA A 41 9.51 -0.23 0.31
CA ALA A 41 8.22 -0.52 -0.33
C ALA A 41 7.96 0.43 -1.49
N TRP A 42 8.31 1.70 -1.31
CA TRP A 42 8.15 2.70 -2.35
C TRP A 42 9.00 2.35 -3.57
N GLU A 43 10.25 1.95 -3.33
CA GLU A 43 11.15 1.64 -4.43
C GLU A 43 10.71 0.40 -5.20
N ASN A 44 10.24 -0.61 -4.47
CA ASN A 44 9.75 -1.82 -5.12
C ASN A 44 8.56 -1.54 -6.02
N ASP A 45 7.62 -0.75 -5.53
CA ASP A 45 6.45 -0.44 -6.33
C ASP A 45 6.79 0.53 -7.46
N ARG A 46 7.73 1.44 -7.24
CA ARG A 46 8.18 2.31 -8.32
C ARG A 46 8.74 1.49 -9.47
N ASP A 47 9.56 0.49 -9.15
CA ASP A 47 10.12 -0.36 -10.19
C ASP A 47 9.04 -1.14 -10.91
N LEU A 48 8.03 -1.60 -10.17
CA LEU A 48 6.90 -2.29 -10.77
C LEU A 48 6.13 -1.38 -11.73
N LEU A 49 5.83 -0.16 -11.30
CA LEU A 49 5.11 0.78 -12.15
C LEU A 49 5.91 1.13 -13.39
N ARG A 50 7.23 1.26 -13.24
CA ARG A 50 8.09 1.56 -14.37
C ARG A 50 8.05 0.44 -15.39
N ARG A 51 8.09 -0.82 -14.92
CA ARG A 51 8.01 -1.95 -15.84
C ARG A 51 6.66 -2.00 -16.55
N LEU A 52 5.58 -1.74 -15.83
CA LEU A 52 4.26 -1.72 -16.44
C LEU A 52 4.19 -0.68 -17.54
N THR A 53 4.73 0.51 -17.27
CA THR A 53 4.72 1.58 -18.25
C THR A 53 5.59 1.25 -19.44
N ASP A 54 6.81 0.76 -19.20
CA ASP A 54 7.75 0.48 -20.28
C ASP A 54 7.26 -0.64 -21.16
N GLU A 55 6.65 -1.67 -20.57
CA GLU A 55 6.19 -2.81 -21.35
C GLU A 55 4.75 -2.65 -21.83
N GLY A 56 4.07 -1.62 -21.36
CA GLY A 56 2.73 -1.37 -21.80
C GLY A 56 1.67 -2.30 -21.23
N PHE A 57 1.96 -2.91 -20.10
CA PHE A 57 0.97 -3.78 -19.46
C PHE A 57 0.02 -2.99 -18.59
N ALA A 58 -1.20 -3.49 -18.47
CA ALA A 58 -2.22 -2.91 -17.60
C ALA A 58 -2.98 -4.03 -16.90
N PHE A 59 -3.51 -3.73 -15.74
CA PHE A 59 -4.32 -4.70 -14.99
C PHE A 59 -5.79 -4.39 -15.15
N SER A 60 -6.58 -5.45 -15.27
CA SER A 60 -8.04 -5.33 -15.33
C SER A 60 -8.63 -6.18 -14.23
N GLY A 61 -9.50 -5.58 -13.43
CA GLY A 61 -10.15 -6.29 -12.33
C GLY A 61 -9.28 -6.47 -11.10
N LEU A 62 -8.18 -5.74 -11.02
CA LEU A 62 -7.27 -5.86 -9.89
C LEU A 62 -7.81 -5.11 -8.68
N GLU A 63 -7.76 -5.76 -7.54
CA GLU A 63 -8.06 -5.13 -6.27
C GLU A 63 -7.08 -5.67 -5.23
N VAL A 64 -6.41 -4.77 -4.54
CA VAL A 64 -5.48 -5.12 -3.48
C VAL A 64 -6.11 -4.72 -2.17
N THR A 65 -6.14 -5.65 -1.21
CA THR A 65 -6.63 -5.36 0.12
C THR A 65 -5.60 -5.79 1.14
N VAL A 66 -5.55 -5.09 2.25
CA VAL A 66 -4.63 -5.39 3.34
C VAL A 66 -5.46 -5.56 4.59
N GLU A 67 -5.39 -6.74 5.20
CA GLU A 67 -6.15 -7.05 6.39
C GLU A 67 -5.22 -7.24 7.57
N GLN A 68 -5.59 -6.69 8.70
CA GLN A 68 -4.80 -6.86 9.90
C GLN A 68 -4.94 -8.31 10.39
N ALA A 69 -3.80 -8.95 10.65
CA ALA A 69 -3.79 -10.35 11.08
C ALA A 69 -3.35 -10.51 12.53
N GLY A 70 -2.95 -9.44 13.17
CA GLY A 70 -2.53 -9.50 14.56
C GLY A 70 -2.42 -8.10 15.14
N PRO A 71 -2.05 -7.97 16.40
CA PRO A 71 -1.99 -6.66 17.03
C PRO A 71 -0.84 -5.83 16.46
N ALA A 72 -1.07 -4.54 16.35
CA ALA A 72 -0.03 -3.62 15.95
C ALA A 72 0.90 -3.37 17.14
N ARG A 73 2.19 -3.26 16.87
CA ARG A 73 3.19 -3.01 17.89
C ARG A 73 4.01 -1.80 17.50
N ARG A 74 4.43 -1.05 18.49
CA ARG A 74 5.28 0.09 18.21
C ARG A 74 6.63 -0.39 17.74
N ALA A 75 7.12 0.22 16.67
CA ALA A 75 8.43 -0.09 16.13
C ALA A 75 9.37 1.12 16.20
N GLY A 76 8.90 2.20 16.83
CA GLY A 76 9.65 3.42 16.97
C GLY A 76 8.67 4.51 17.33
N ASP A 77 9.14 5.75 17.41
CA ASP A 77 8.28 6.84 17.83
C ASP A 77 7.13 7.06 16.87
N ASP A 78 7.39 6.93 15.59
CA ASP A 78 6.39 7.19 14.57
C ASP A 78 6.12 5.97 13.72
N ALA A 79 6.43 4.79 14.22
CA ALA A 79 6.32 3.58 13.41
C ALA A 79 5.55 2.50 14.13
N LEU A 80 4.80 1.72 13.36
CA LEU A 80 4.07 0.55 13.84
C LEU A 80 4.45 -0.66 13.00
N ARG A 81 4.56 -1.78 13.67
CA ARG A 81 4.77 -3.06 13.01
C ARG A 81 3.47 -3.83 13.09
N VAL A 82 2.97 -4.28 11.95
CA VAL A 82 1.67 -4.91 11.87
C VAL A 82 1.78 -6.20 11.07
N ASP A 83 1.30 -7.30 11.66
CA ASP A 83 1.13 -8.53 10.90
C ASP A 83 -0.14 -8.40 10.10
N ALA A 84 -0.08 -8.71 8.82
CA ALA A 84 -1.19 -8.50 7.92
C ALA A 84 -1.26 -9.59 6.87
N VAL A 85 -2.41 -9.68 6.21
CA VAL A 85 -2.58 -10.51 5.04
C VAL A 85 -2.80 -9.58 3.86
N LEU A 86 -1.92 -9.71 2.89
CA LEU A 86 -2.01 -8.94 1.66
C LEU A 86 -2.76 -9.80 0.65
N ARG A 87 -3.92 -9.34 0.24
CA ARG A 87 -4.75 -10.08 -0.71
C ARG A 87 -4.78 -9.35 -2.03
N THR A 88 -4.59 -10.11 -3.09
CA THR A 88 -4.68 -9.57 -4.44
C THR A 88 -5.76 -10.37 -5.14
N SER A 89 -6.74 -9.67 -5.72
CA SER A 89 -7.84 -10.35 -6.39
C SER A 89 -7.38 -11.03 -7.67
N ALA A 90 -8.16 -11.98 -8.13
CA ALA A 90 -7.95 -12.52 -9.47
C ALA A 90 -8.08 -11.38 -10.47
N HIS A 91 -7.20 -11.33 -11.42
CA HIS A 91 -7.22 -10.23 -12.38
C HIS A 91 -6.59 -10.66 -13.70
N THR A 92 -6.71 -9.80 -14.68
CA THR A 92 -6.20 -10.05 -16.01
C THR A 92 -5.12 -9.03 -16.32
N VAL A 93 -4.05 -9.47 -16.97
CA VAL A 93 -3.00 -8.58 -17.44
C VAL A 93 -3.23 -8.37 -18.91
N LEU A 94 -3.33 -7.10 -19.32
CA LEU A 94 -3.55 -6.72 -20.70
C LEU A 94 -2.25 -6.18 -21.29
N ASP A 95 -2.01 -6.47 -22.57
CA ASP A 95 -0.83 -5.95 -23.24
C ASP A 95 -1.13 -4.55 -23.80
N ARG A 96 -0.16 -4.00 -24.51
CA ARG A 96 -0.27 -2.64 -25.02
C ARG A 96 -1.42 -2.48 -26.02
N ALA A 97 -1.81 -3.56 -26.69
CA ALA A 97 -2.91 -3.53 -27.62
C ALA A 97 -4.26 -3.79 -26.94
N GLY A 98 -4.26 -3.95 -25.62
CA GLY A 98 -5.49 -4.24 -24.90
C GLY A 98 -5.91 -5.69 -24.92
N ARG A 99 -5.01 -6.58 -25.36
CA ARG A 99 -5.31 -8.00 -25.41
C ARG A 99 -4.86 -8.66 -24.12
N VAL A 100 -5.53 -9.77 -23.81
CA VAL A 100 -5.19 -10.52 -22.60
C VAL A 100 -3.83 -11.19 -22.79
N ALA A 101 -2.87 -10.78 -21.97
CA ALA A 101 -1.54 -11.37 -21.95
C ALA A 101 -1.45 -12.49 -20.93
N ALA A 102 -2.19 -12.40 -19.83
CA ALA A 102 -2.15 -13.40 -18.79
C ALA A 102 -3.36 -13.26 -17.85
N HIS A 103 -3.73 -14.36 -17.23
CA HIS A 103 -4.69 -14.35 -16.13
C HIS A 103 -3.93 -14.66 -14.85
N ARG A 104 -4.23 -13.94 -13.79
CA ARG A 104 -3.63 -14.18 -12.49
C ARG A 104 -4.71 -14.58 -11.52
N GLU A 105 -4.44 -15.63 -10.76
CA GLU A 105 -5.38 -16.07 -9.75
C GLU A 105 -5.25 -15.22 -8.50
N ALA A 106 -6.31 -15.22 -7.71
CA ALA A 106 -6.27 -14.51 -6.45
C ALA A 106 -5.20 -15.09 -5.54
N THR A 107 -4.50 -14.22 -4.82
CA THR A 107 -3.46 -14.66 -3.88
C THR A 107 -3.69 -14.01 -2.53
N ALA A 108 -3.16 -14.67 -1.50
CA ALA A 108 -3.15 -14.11 -0.15
C ALA A 108 -1.79 -14.44 0.44
N GLU A 109 -1.13 -13.44 0.97
CA GLU A 109 0.22 -13.61 1.48
C GLU A 109 0.32 -12.99 2.86
N GLU A 110 0.88 -13.73 3.80
CA GLU A 110 1.11 -13.19 5.13
C GLU A 110 2.38 -12.35 5.11
N VAL A 111 2.26 -11.14 5.59
CA VAL A 111 3.35 -10.17 5.54
C VAL A 111 3.45 -9.44 6.86
N VAL A 112 4.59 -8.82 7.08
CA VAL A 112 4.78 -7.89 8.18
C VAL A 112 5.01 -6.52 7.56
N LEU A 113 4.18 -5.58 7.93
CA LEU A 113 4.28 -4.21 7.45
C LEU A 113 4.87 -3.32 8.53
N VAL A 114 5.72 -2.41 8.12
CA VAL A 114 6.11 -1.32 8.99
C VAL A 114 5.47 -0.07 8.42
N LEU A 115 4.60 0.54 9.23
CA LEU A 115 3.92 1.77 8.87
C LEU A 115 4.58 2.92 9.59
N ARG A 116 4.78 4.01 8.89
CA ARG A 116 5.34 5.22 9.49
C ARG A 116 4.33 6.33 9.39
N SER A 117 4.09 7.01 10.50
CA SER A 117 3.13 8.10 10.45
C SER A 117 3.83 9.33 9.90
N GLY A 118 3.12 10.01 8.98
CA GLY A 118 3.58 11.27 8.49
C GLY A 118 3.05 12.35 9.39
N HIS A 119 3.93 13.23 9.83
CA HIS A 119 3.47 14.41 10.50
C HIS A 119 2.95 15.32 9.42
N GLY A 120 1.82 15.87 9.66
CA GLY A 120 1.27 16.79 8.71
C GLY A 120 2.26 17.87 8.46
N GLU A 121 2.80 17.85 7.29
CA GLU A 121 3.58 18.88 6.94
C GLU A 121 2.78 20.01 6.68
N GLY A 122 2.81 20.96 7.17
CA GLY A 122 2.01 22.06 6.89
C GLY A 122 0.97 22.29 7.90
N PRO A 123 0.23 23.32 7.68
CA PRO A 123 -0.71 23.81 8.69
C PRO A 123 -1.83 22.87 8.95
N GLU A 124 -2.06 21.99 8.04
CA GLU A 124 -3.15 21.11 8.26
C GLU A 124 -2.92 20.17 9.39
N GLY A 125 -1.70 19.97 9.71
CA GLY A 125 -1.40 19.06 10.80
C GLY A 125 -2.04 19.45 12.08
N ARG A 126 -2.40 20.68 12.19
CA ARG A 126 -2.96 21.12 13.43
C ARG A 126 -4.33 20.60 13.71
N ASP A 127 -4.99 20.17 12.73
CA ASP A 127 -6.27 19.60 12.99
C ASP A 127 -6.17 18.39 13.76
N GLY A 128 -5.06 18.05 14.03
CA GLY A 128 -4.80 17.24 14.97
C GLY A 128 -5.64 16.13 15.20
N GLY A 129 -5.55 15.64 16.10
CA GLY A 129 -6.17 14.50 16.46
C GLY A 129 -5.64 13.37 15.70
N ALA A 130 -5.94 12.23 16.15
CA ALA A 130 -5.53 11.00 15.57
C ALA A 130 -6.01 10.89 14.14
N ALA A 131 -7.13 11.51 13.87
CA ALA A 131 -7.71 11.41 12.55
C ALA A 131 -6.87 12.10 11.49
N GLY A 132 -6.00 13.00 11.89
CA GLY A 132 -5.18 13.70 10.93
C GLY A 132 -3.92 12.99 10.53
N ARG A 133 -3.63 11.85 11.15
CA ARG A 133 -2.40 11.17 10.83
C ARG A 133 -2.52 10.35 9.59
N THR A 134 -1.50 10.44 8.75
CA THR A 134 -1.40 9.63 7.55
C THR A 134 -0.35 8.55 7.79
N TRP A 135 -0.72 7.33 7.57
CA TRP A 135 0.20 6.21 7.71
C TRP A 135 0.64 5.76 6.34
N ARG A 136 1.94 5.57 6.18
CA ARG A 136 2.52 5.10 4.94
C ARG A 136 3.36 3.87 5.21
N VAL A 137 3.42 2.99 4.22
CA VAL A 137 4.18 1.76 4.35
C VAL A 137 5.64 2.03 4.08
N GLU A 138 6.50 1.65 5.01
CA GLU A 138 7.93 1.73 4.83
C GLU A 138 8.48 0.43 4.26
N THR A 139 8.08 -0.70 4.85
CA THR A 139 8.53 -2.01 4.38
C THR A 139 7.39 -2.99 4.36
N VAL A 140 7.50 -3.96 3.46
CA VAL A 140 6.62 -5.12 3.40
C VAL A 140 7.53 -6.33 3.32
N ASP A 141 7.51 -7.17 4.34
CA ASP A 141 8.35 -8.35 4.38
C ASP A 141 7.50 -9.59 4.47
N PRO A 142 7.89 -10.68 3.81
CA PRO A 142 7.15 -11.92 3.96
C PRO A 142 7.29 -12.41 5.38
N ARG A 143 6.23 -13.01 5.85
CA ARG A 143 6.23 -13.53 7.19
C ARG A 143 6.69 -14.97 7.25
#